data_dfbec560a5b218c277a99ef28996eec3
#
_entry.id   dfbec560a5b218c277a99ef28996eec3
#
_cell.length_a   1.000
_cell.length_b   1.000
_cell.length_c   1.000
_cell.angle_alpha   90.00
_cell.angle_beta   90.00
_cell.angle_gamma   90.00
#
_symmetry.space_group_name_H-M   'P 1'
#
loop_
_entity.id
_entity.type
_entity.pdbx_description
1 polymer ?
#
loop_
_entity_poly.entity_id
_entity_poly.type
_entity_poly.pdbx_seq_one_letter_code
_entity_poly.pdbx_strand_id
1 'polypeptide(L)'
;VGFEITKETYAGAIKNITIGKGDGALTVGGQTSYPFYQFEGEMPNKPVIAMEIWDMEPEDWPEAAKAPFKDVMGDPVAWAKKCVDEYHAQAIVLQLKSTDPNDKDASPEAAAQTVKKVSEAINVPLIVWGCAVPAKDSDVLKKISEVCDGHNLVLGPVEEKNHKAIGAAAMGYGHTIISSSPIDVNLAKQVNILLENLGVSLDKVIVDPTTGGLGYGLEYTYSVMERLTQAAMTQGDDKLQNPMINNLGNEVWKCKEAKLTVQEAPELGDPERRAILMEAVGAVSYLMSGSSILIMRHPESIKLVKAFIDLAYAGGSAMDIGPVTKQLDDVEIDFAAMSPEPDLTIVEEEKKAPPKKAAPEKKEAPKPAAAAPKTEAKPAAEPKPAPATEVKPEPAAAADPAAEAKAKAEAEAKAKADADAKAKAEADAKAKAEAEAKAKDEAEKKALKDAAAKREAEEQALRDKRAAEMAKHKAAPGPKKSVPMTAAKEQKDMLERIAENLNWIHRR
;
A
#
# COMPACT_ATOMS: atom_id res chain seq x y z
N VAL A 1 -16.09 -23.29 38.17
CA VAL A 1 -15.60 -23.54 36.81
C VAL A 1 -14.93 -22.27 36.38
N GLY A 2 -13.60 -22.29 36.24
CA GLY A 2 -12.85 -21.14 35.71
C GLY A 2 -13.24 -20.87 34.27
N PHE A 3 -13.20 -19.60 33.86
CA PHE A 3 -13.35 -19.21 32.45
C PHE A 3 -12.09 -19.63 31.71
N GLU A 4 -12.23 -20.49 30.70
CA GLU A 4 -11.14 -20.84 29.76
C GLU A 4 -11.30 -20.02 28.49
N ILE A 5 -10.26 -19.31 28.11
CA ILE A 5 -10.20 -18.61 26.83
C ILE A 5 -9.96 -19.66 25.75
N THR A 6 -10.88 -19.75 24.77
CA THR A 6 -10.68 -20.58 23.59
C THR A 6 -9.50 -20.02 22.78
N LYS A 7 -8.57 -20.90 22.38
CA LYS A 7 -7.38 -20.55 21.61
C LYS A 7 -7.42 -21.22 20.27
N GLU A 8 -7.10 -20.45 19.22
CA GLU A 8 -6.87 -20.99 17.89
C GLU A 8 -5.42 -21.46 17.74
N THR A 9 -5.19 -22.37 16.81
CA THR A 9 -3.85 -22.85 16.44
C THR A 9 -3.59 -22.53 14.98
N TYR A 10 -2.37 -22.08 14.70
CA TYR A 10 -2.00 -21.62 13.36
C TYR A 10 -1.01 -22.59 12.71
N ALA A 11 -1.17 -22.81 11.39
CA ALA A 11 -0.30 -23.68 10.59
C ALA A 11 1.00 -22.99 10.17
N GLY A 12 1.03 -21.66 10.15
CA GLY A 12 2.15 -20.84 9.74
C GLY A 12 2.51 -19.76 10.76
N ALA A 13 3.54 -19.01 10.43
CA ALA A 13 4.04 -17.87 11.21
C ALA A 13 4.58 -16.79 10.28
N ILE A 14 4.62 -15.55 10.73
CA ILE A 14 5.28 -14.48 9.99
C ILE A 14 6.79 -14.56 10.21
N LYS A 15 7.58 -14.44 9.15
CA LYS A 15 9.04 -14.49 9.20
C LYS A 15 9.63 -13.32 9.97
N ASN A 16 10.76 -13.56 10.63
CA ASN A 16 11.60 -12.52 11.19
C ASN A 16 12.50 -11.93 10.11
N ILE A 17 12.43 -10.62 9.88
CA ILE A 17 13.29 -9.91 8.93
C ILE A 17 14.06 -8.82 9.67
N THR A 18 15.39 -8.85 9.53
CA THR A 18 16.25 -7.80 10.11
C THR A 18 16.58 -6.77 9.05
N ILE A 19 16.28 -5.52 9.33
CA ILE A 19 16.53 -4.32 8.51
C ILE A 19 17.58 -3.43 9.16
N GLY A 20 18.33 -2.67 8.33
CA GLY A 20 19.43 -1.84 8.83
C GLY A 20 20.68 -2.65 9.17
N LYS A 21 21.66 -1.98 9.78
CA LYS A 21 22.98 -2.57 10.10
C LYS A 21 23.46 -2.15 11.48
N GLY A 22 24.42 -2.94 12.04
CA GLY A 22 25.05 -2.64 13.32
C GLY A 22 24.06 -2.57 14.48
N ASP A 23 24.37 -1.72 15.45
CA ASP A 23 23.57 -1.56 16.69
C ASP A 23 22.18 -0.92 16.43
N GLY A 24 21.99 -0.29 15.28
CA GLY A 24 20.72 0.30 14.88
C GLY A 24 19.80 -0.65 14.10
N ALA A 25 20.21 -1.90 13.87
CA ALA A 25 19.37 -2.86 13.16
C ALA A 25 18.12 -3.22 13.97
N LEU A 26 17.00 -3.40 13.27
CA LEU A 26 15.71 -3.77 13.84
C LEU A 26 15.20 -5.07 13.22
N THR A 27 14.56 -5.91 14.03
CA THR A 27 13.87 -7.09 13.53
C THR A 27 12.37 -6.87 13.58
N VAL A 28 11.67 -7.18 12.49
CA VAL A 28 10.23 -7.07 12.32
C VAL A 28 9.61 -8.42 11.99
N GLY A 29 8.31 -8.58 12.24
CA GLY A 29 7.63 -9.85 12.04
C GLY A 29 7.80 -10.83 13.20
N GLY A 30 7.77 -12.13 12.94
CA GLY A 30 7.95 -13.19 13.91
C GLY A 30 6.69 -13.62 14.66
N GLN A 31 5.52 -13.06 14.31
CA GLN A 31 4.26 -13.42 14.97
C GLN A 31 3.87 -14.87 14.64
N THR A 32 3.41 -15.59 15.67
CA THR A 32 2.85 -16.95 15.58
C THR A 32 1.34 -16.96 15.85
N SER A 33 0.73 -15.80 16.06
CA SER A 33 -0.71 -15.56 16.20
C SER A 33 -1.11 -14.30 15.44
N TYR A 34 -2.41 -14.00 15.37
CA TYR A 34 -2.89 -12.73 14.84
C TYR A 34 -2.32 -11.54 15.62
N PRO A 35 -2.30 -10.33 15.03
CA PRO A 35 -1.73 -9.16 15.66
C PRO A 35 -2.29 -8.90 17.07
N PHE A 36 -1.40 -8.79 18.05
CA PHE A 36 -1.72 -8.58 19.47
C PHE A 36 -2.51 -9.70 20.17
N TYR A 37 -2.79 -10.84 19.50
CA TYR A 37 -3.38 -12.03 20.13
C TYR A 37 -2.33 -12.87 20.88
N GLN A 38 -1.59 -12.23 21.80
CA GLN A 38 -0.52 -12.87 22.56
C GLN A 38 -1.02 -13.98 23.51
N PHE A 39 -2.33 -14.10 23.71
CA PHE A 39 -2.94 -15.23 24.45
C PHE A 39 -3.02 -16.52 23.62
N GLU A 40 -2.86 -16.44 22.29
CA GLU A 40 -2.86 -17.59 21.36
C GLU A 40 -1.46 -17.97 20.89
N GLY A 41 -0.52 -17.03 20.83
CA GLY A 41 0.83 -17.25 20.34
C GLY A 41 1.79 -16.17 20.80
N GLU A 42 2.88 -16.00 20.05
CA GLU A 42 3.95 -15.05 20.34
C GLU A 42 3.98 -13.90 19.34
N MET A 43 4.35 -12.73 19.82
CA MET A 43 4.65 -11.55 19.03
C MET A 43 6.00 -11.00 19.51
N PRO A 44 7.14 -11.59 19.05
CA PRO A 44 8.45 -11.31 19.65
C PRO A 44 8.96 -9.90 19.33
N ASN A 45 8.51 -9.32 18.20
CA ASN A 45 8.94 -8.00 17.78
C ASN A 45 7.73 -7.05 17.78
N LYS A 46 7.91 -5.87 18.38
CA LYS A 46 6.93 -4.78 18.30
C LYS A 46 6.88 -4.24 16.88
N PRO A 47 5.72 -3.79 16.38
CA PRO A 47 5.65 -3.01 15.15
C PRO A 47 6.56 -1.78 15.23
N VAL A 48 7.19 -1.46 14.10
CA VAL A 48 8.12 -0.33 13.96
C VAL A 48 7.42 0.83 13.27
N ILE A 49 7.67 2.05 13.73
CA ILE A 49 7.25 3.27 13.04
C ILE A 49 8.45 3.91 12.37
N ALA A 50 8.37 4.05 11.04
CA ALA A 50 9.35 4.75 10.23
C ALA A 50 8.85 6.16 9.92
N MET A 51 9.66 7.18 10.21
CA MET A 51 9.30 8.58 9.90
C MET A 51 9.61 8.89 8.43
N GLU A 52 8.61 9.49 7.77
CA GLU A 52 8.72 9.89 6.37
C GLU A 52 9.45 11.22 6.22
N ILE A 53 10.45 11.23 5.34
CA ILE A 53 11.12 12.43 4.83
C ILE A 53 11.16 12.40 3.30
N TRP A 54 11.29 13.54 2.65
CA TRP A 54 11.44 13.64 1.19
C TRP A 54 12.87 14.09 0.83
N ASP A 55 13.31 13.70 -0.37
CA ASP A 55 14.59 14.14 -0.94
C ASP A 55 14.54 15.56 -1.54
N MET A 56 13.40 16.23 -1.41
CA MET A 56 13.14 17.61 -1.80
C MET A 56 12.10 18.24 -0.86
N GLU A 57 12.03 19.56 -0.85
CA GLU A 57 11.00 20.27 -0.11
C GLU A 57 9.61 19.98 -0.68
N PRO A 58 8.63 19.53 0.15
CA PRO A 58 7.29 19.21 -0.29
C PRO A 58 6.45 20.47 -0.52
N GLU A 59 5.99 20.70 -1.75
CA GLU A 59 5.17 21.85 -2.10
C GLU A 59 3.71 21.68 -1.65
N ASP A 60 3.17 20.47 -1.75
CA ASP A 60 1.76 20.13 -1.58
C ASP A 60 1.34 19.69 -0.16
N TRP A 61 2.28 19.70 0.79
CA TRP A 61 1.96 19.36 2.17
C TRP A 61 1.16 20.47 2.86
N PRO A 62 0.13 20.15 3.63
CA PRO A 62 -0.56 21.14 4.45
C PRO A 62 0.36 21.69 5.54
N GLU A 63 0.10 22.90 6.00
CA GLU A 63 0.93 23.60 7.00
C GLU A 63 1.12 22.78 8.28
N ALA A 64 0.11 22.06 8.71
CA ALA A 64 0.19 21.16 9.86
C ALA A 64 1.27 20.08 9.69
N ALA A 65 1.43 19.50 8.49
CA ALA A 65 2.49 18.52 8.22
C ALA A 65 3.88 19.17 8.09
N LYS A 66 3.95 20.42 7.61
CA LYS A 66 5.21 21.16 7.46
C LYS A 66 5.74 21.71 8.79
N ALA A 67 4.84 22.11 9.67
CA ALA A 67 5.18 22.85 10.89
C ALA A 67 6.32 22.22 11.72
N PRO A 68 6.35 20.89 11.97
CA PRO A 68 7.43 20.27 12.74
C PRO A 68 8.81 20.30 12.07
N PHE A 69 8.88 20.55 10.74
CA PHE A 69 10.08 20.34 9.93
C PHE A 69 10.51 21.57 9.13
N LYS A 70 9.87 22.73 9.31
CA LYS A 70 10.13 23.97 8.53
C LYS A 70 11.60 24.38 8.44
N ASP A 71 12.35 24.07 9.47
CA ASP A 71 13.79 24.42 9.60
C ASP A 71 14.72 23.48 8.82
N VAL A 72 14.25 22.30 8.39
CA VAL A 72 15.10 21.24 7.82
C VAL A 72 14.60 20.65 6.48
N MET A 73 13.39 20.97 6.02
CA MET A 73 12.79 20.35 4.82
C MET A 73 13.61 20.48 3.53
N GLY A 74 14.50 21.49 3.44
CA GLY A 74 15.39 21.69 2.29
C GLY A 74 16.63 20.79 2.28
N ASP A 75 16.93 20.10 3.38
CA ASP A 75 18.11 19.22 3.54
C ASP A 75 17.69 17.85 4.08
N PRO A 76 17.63 16.80 3.24
CA PRO A 76 17.24 15.45 3.66
C PRO A 76 18.09 14.87 4.79
N VAL A 77 19.39 15.26 4.86
CA VAL A 77 20.28 14.79 5.93
C VAL A 77 19.95 15.44 7.27
N ALA A 78 19.75 16.77 7.26
CA ALA A 78 19.32 17.49 8.46
C ALA A 78 17.94 17.03 8.92
N TRP A 79 17.03 16.81 7.98
CA TRP A 79 15.69 16.30 8.27
C TRP A 79 15.70 14.91 8.91
N ALA A 80 16.47 13.96 8.32
CA ALA A 80 16.65 12.64 8.90
C ALA A 80 17.21 12.68 10.32
N LYS A 81 18.25 13.50 10.55
CA LYS A 81 18.83 13.68 11.89
C LYS A 81 17.82 14.23 12.89
N LYS A 82 17.06 15.27 12.51
CA LYS A 82 16.01 15.82 13.38
C LYS A 82 14.98 14.75 13.76
N CYS A 83 14.54 13.92 12.82
CA CYS A 83 13.62 12.83 13.10
C CYS A 83 14.21 11.82 14.11
N VAL A 84 15.49 11.51 14.03
CA VAL A 84 16.16 10.56 14.95
C VAL A 84 16.42 11.22 16.31
N ASP A 85 17.00 12.41 16.33
CA ASP A 85 17.50 13.04 17.54
C ASP A 85 16.38 13.67 18.40
N GLU A 86 15.41 14.35 17.76
CA GLU A 86 14.34 15.06 18.46
C GLU A 86 13.07 14.20 18.61
N TYR A 87 12.68 13.47 17.54
CA TYR A 87 11.43 12.69 17.53
C TYR A 87 11.64 11.20 17.81
N HIS A 88 12.89 10.78 18.05
CA HIS A 88 13.25 9.40 18.39
C HIS A 88 12.67 8.38 17.38
N ALA A 89 12.86 8.69 16.09
CA ALA A 89 12.46 7.81 15.01
C ALA A 89 13.19 6.47 15.11
N GLN A 90 12.45 5.38 15.01
CA GLN A 90 13.01 4.02 15.02
C GLN A 90 13.61 3.64 13.66
N ALA A 91 13.05 4.17 12.58
CA ALA A 91 13.52 4.03 11.21
C ALA A 91 13.15 5.29 10.42
N ILE A 92 13.84 5.52 9.31
CA ILE A 92 13.54 6.62 8.38
C ILE A 92 13.09 6.04 7.04
N VAL A 93 12.07 6.67 6.43
CA VAL A 93 11.72 6.44 5.02
C VAL A 93 12.08 7.69 4.23
N LEU A 94 12.97 7.52 3.26
CA LEU A 94 13.30 8.57 2.30
C LEU A 94 12.50 8.35 1.02
N GLN A 95 11.55 9.24 0.77
CA GLN A 95 10.75 9.28 -0.45
C GLN A 95 11.54 10.00 -1.56
N LEU A 96 11.81 9.31 -2.65
CA LEU A 96 12.55 9.86 -3.79
C LEU A 96 11.62 10.62 -4.76
N LYS A 97 11.04 11.72 -4.29
CA LYS A 97 10.11 12.54 -5.08
C LYS A 97 10.81 13.29 -6.20
N SER A 98 12.06 13.70 -5.99
CA SER A 98 12.87 14.37 -7.02
C SER A 98 13.11 13.53 -8.27
N THR A 99 12.96 12.20 -8.18
CA THR A 99 13.18 11.29 -9.32
C THR A 99 11.97 11.14 -10.24
N ASP A 100 10.82 11.73 -9.90
CA ASP A 100 9.62 11.66 -10.74
C ASP A 100 9.91 12.32 -12.12
N PRO A 101 9.71 11.57 -13.24
CA PRO A 101 9.91 12.11 -14.59
C PRO A 101 8.98 13.28 -14.95
N ASN A 102 7.88 13.44 -14.23
CA ASN A 102 6.93 14.54 -14.45
C ASN A 102 7.24 15.80 -13.63
N ASP A 103 8.25 15.74 -12.73
CA ASP A 103 8.69 16.87 -11.90
C ASP A 103 10.19 17.17 -12.17
N LYS A 104 11.10 16.85 -11.23
CA LYS A 104 12.52 17.19 -11.35
C LYS A 104 13.34 16.22 -12.18
N ASP A 105 12.85 15.01 -12.38
CA ASP A 105 13.50 13.92 -13.13
C ASP A 105 14.98 13.72 -12.74
N ALA A 106 15.28 13.81 -11.43
CA ALA A 106 16.64 13.67 -10.93
C ALA A 106 17.29 12.37 -11.41
N SER A 107 18.59 12.43 -11.69
CA SER A 107 19.31 11.27 -12.20
C SER A 107 19.48 10.16 -11.13
N PRO A 108 19.64 8.90 -11.52
CA PRO A 108 19.93 7.79 -10.61
C PRO A 108 21.17 8.05 -9.74
N GLU A 109 22.20 8.70 -10.30
CA GLU A 109 23.42 9.04 -9.58
C GLU A 109 23.20 10.09 -8.48
N ALA A 110 22.41 11.14 -8.78
CA ALA A 110 22.08 12.18 -7.82
C ALA A 110 21.26 11.61 -6.65
N ALA A 111 20.24 10.81 -6.95
CA ALA A 111 19.42 10.14 -5.95
C ALA A 111 20.28 9.18 -5.08
N ALA A 112 21.15 8.38 -5.69
CA ALA A 112 22.02 7.47 -4.97
C ALA A 112 23.00 8.20 -4.02
N GLN A 113 23.52 9.36 -4.42
CA GLN A 113 24.36 10.17 -3.52
C GLN A 113 23.58 10.76 -2.35
N THR A 114 22.33 11.17 -2.56
CA THR A 114 21.45 11.64 -1.48
C THR A 114 21.16 10.52 -0.49
N VAL A 115 20.75 9.34 -0.99
CA VAL A 115 20.49 8.15 -0.15
C VAL A 115 21.72 7.77 0.67
N LYS A 116 22.89 7.75 0.04
CA LYS A 116 24.16 7.43 0.71
C LYS A 116 24.46 8.40 1.85
N LYS A 117 24.36 9.71 1.60
CA LYS A 117 24.59 10.75 2.63
C LYS A 117 23.63 10.60 3.80
N VAL A 118 22.35 10.35 3.55
CA VAL A 118 21.35 10.12 4.60
C VAL A 118 21.70 8.86 5.39
N SER A 119 21.98 7.75 4.70
CA SER A 119 22.31 6.46 5.33
C SER A 119 23.59 6.50 6.19
N GLU A 120 24.56 7.32 5.81
CA GLU A 120 25.80 7.53 6.59
C GLU A 120 25.60 8.47 7.79
N ALA A 121 24.57 9.29 7.74
CA ALA A 121 24.31 10.34 8.75
C ALA A 121 23.45 9.87 9.94
N ILE A 122 22.75 8.73 9.80
CA ILE A 122 21.85 8.17 10.81
C ILE A 122 22.29 6.77 11.24
N ASN A 123 21.89 6.38 12.44
CA ASN A 123 22.19 5.06 13.02
C ASN A 123 20.95 4.15 13.12
N VAL A 124 19.86 4.49 12.43
CA VAL A 124 18.63 3.71 12.36
C VAL A 124 18.42 3.17 10.94
N PRO A 125 17.58 2.13 10.72
CA PRO A 125 17.32 1.61 9.38
C PRO A 125 16.78 2.68 8.44
N LEU A 126 17.27 2.66 7.20
CA LEU A 126 16.79 3.51 6.12
C LEU A 126 16.00 2.71 5.11
N ILE A 127 14.76 3.10 4.89
CA ILE A 127 13.86 2.61 3.86
C ILE A 127 13.88 3.62 2.73
N VAL A 128 14.07 3.18 1.50
CA VAL A 128 14.09 4.01 0.30
C VAL A 128 12.87 3.70 -0.53
N TRP A 129 12.04 4.71 -0.73
CA TRP A 129 10.80 4.58 -1.49
C TRP A 129 10.90 5.35 -2.81
N GLY A 130 10.74 4.66 -3.94
CA GLY A 130 10.80 5.24 -5.27
C GLY A 130 9.62 6.17 -5.59
N CYS A 131 9.65 6.74 -6.81
CA CYS A 131 8.61 7.65 -7.29
C CYS A 131 7.34 6.94 -7.81
N ALA A 132 7.29 5.61 -7.75
CA ALA A 132 6.21 4.76 -8.27
C ALA A 132 6.09 4.77 -9.81
N VAL A 133 7.17 5.08 -10.52
CA VAL A 133 7.30 4.91 -11.97
C VAL A 133 8.24 3.73 -12.23
N PRO A 134 7.75 2.51 -12.56
CA PRO A 134 8.54 1.28 -12.57
C PRO A 134 9.82 1.32 -13.41
N ALA A 135 9.80 2.00 -14.55
CA ALA A 135 10.98 2.14 -15.41
C ALA A 135 12.06 3.02 -14.73
N LYS A 136 11.67 4.17 -14.19
CA LYS A 136 12.57 5.08 -13.47
C LYS A 136 13.11 4.45 -12.19
N ASP A 137 12.22 3.83 -11.41
CA ASP A 137 12.57 3.16 -10.16
C ASP A 137 13.55 2.00 -10.40
N SER A 138 13.45 1.30 -11.53
CA SER A 138 14.42 0.25 -11.90
C SER A 138 15.85 0.79 -11.98
N ASP A 139 16.05 1.91 -12.65
CA ASP A 139 17.37 2.50 -12.82
C ASP A 139 17.88 3.14 -11.53
N VAL A 140 17.00 3.87 -10.83
CA VAL A 140 17.32 4.58 -9.58
C VAL A 140 17.66 3.59 -8.46
N LEU A 141 16.79 2.62 -8.16
CA LEU A 141 17.00 1.68 -7.06
C LEU A 141 18.16 0.71 -7.33
N LYS A 142 18.39 0.34 -8.60
CA LYS A 142 19.60 -0.40 -8.98
C LYS A 142 20.87 0.40 -8.67
N LYS A 143 20.90 1.70 -9.02
CA LYS A 143 22.06 2.56 -8.76
C LYS A 143 22.28 2.79 -7.27
N ILE A 144 21.20 2.96 -6.51
CA ILE A 144 21.25 3.06 -5.04
C ILE A 144 21.83 1.78 -4.44
N SER A 145 21.38 0.61 -4.90
CA SER A 145 21.88 -0.67 -4.41
C SER A 145 23.40 -0.77 -4.57
N GLU A 146 23.91 -0.40 -5.74
CA GLU A 146 25.35 -0.40 -6.04
C GLU A 146 26.13 0.56 -5.13
N VAL A 147 25.67 1.81 -5.00
CA VAL A 147 26.37 2.88 -4.27
C VAL A 147 26.33 2.68 -2.75
N CYS A 148 25.30 2.02 -2.26
CA CYS A 148 25.07 1.73 -0.84
C CYS A 148 25.31 0.26 -0.47
N ASP A 149 26.24 -0.40 -1.15
CA ASP A 149 26.62 -1.78 -0.85
C ASP A 149 26.92 -1.98 0.64
N GLY A 150 26.38 -3.07 1.22
CA GLY A 150 26.55 -3.41 2.63
C GLY A 150 25.76 -2.54 3.63
N HIS A 151 24.93 -1.59 3.18
CA HIS A 151 24.11 -0.75 4.07
C HIS A 151 22.83 -1.46 4.55
N ASN A 152 22.46 -2.60 3.97
CA ASN A 152 21.21 -3.34 4.25
C ASN A 152 19.98 -2.43 4.24
N LEU A 153 19.86 -1.61 3.18
CA LEU A 153 18.70 -0.74 2.96
C LEU A 153 17.45 -1.58 2.69
N VAL A 154 16.28 -0.99 2.90
CA VAL A 154 15.00 -1.55 2.46
C VAL A 154 14.56 -0.77 1.21
N LEU A 155 14.42 -1.44 0.07
CA LEU A 155 14.24 -0.82 -1.24
C LEU A 155 12.88 -1.18 -1.85
N GLY A 156 12.14 -0.20 -2.30
CA GLY A 156 10.87 -0.41 -2.99
C GLY A 156 10.18 0.88 -3.45
N PRO A 157 8.98 0.77 -4.01
CA PRO A 157 8.21 -0.47 -4.24
C PRO A 157 8.75 -1.31 -5.40
N VAL A 158 8.70 -2.63 -5.26
CA VAL A 158 9.05 -3.59 -6.31
C VAL A 158 7.80 -4.32 -6.78
N GLU A 159 7.47 -4.11 -8.04
CA GLU A 159 6.30 -4.67 -8.70
C GLU A 159 6.69 -5.76 -9.72
N GLU A 160 5.68 -6.43 -10.31
CA GLU A 160 5.91 -7.40 -11.39
C GLU A 160 6.79 -6.85 -12.53
N LYS A 161 6.63 -5.57 -12.89
CA LYS A 161 7.33 -4.96 -14.03
C LYS A 161 8.82 -4.72 -13.80
N ASN A 162 9.24 -4.44 -12.57
CA ASN A 162 10.62 -4.06 -12.23
C ASN A 162 11.35 -5.08 -11.33
N HIS A 163 10.70 -6.19 -10.94
CA HIS A 163 11.26 -7.18 -9.99
C HIS A 163 12.61 -7.73 -10.41
N LYS A 164 12.87 -7.93 -11.72
CA LYS A 164 14.13 -8.49 -12.20
C LYS A 164 15.32 -7.57 -11.96
N ALA A 165 15.16 -6.28 -12.32
CA ALA A 165 16.24 -5.31 -12.22
C ALA A 165 16.57 -5.01 -10.76
N ILE A 166 15.55 -4.70 -9.95
CA ILE A 166 15.73 -4.32 -8.55
C ILE A 166 16.07 -5.55 -7.71
N GLY A 167 15.39 -6.68 -7.94
CA GLY A 167 15.64 -7.93 -7.22
C GLY A 167 17.07 -8.44 -7.37
N ALA A 168 17.60 -8.44 -8.60
CA ALA A 168 18.99 -8.84 -8.86
C ALA A 168 20.00 -7.89 -8.18
N ALA A 169 19.77 -6.59 -8.22
CA ALA A 169 20.63 -5.60 -7.58
C ALA A 169 20.58 -5.74 -6.04
N ALA A 170 19.39 -5.78 -5.45
CA ALA A 170 19.21 -5.91 -4.01
C ALA A 170 19.85 -7.20 -3.48
N MET A 171 19.70 -8.32 -4.19
CA MET A 171 20.33 -9.59 -3.86
C MET A 171 21.87 -9.49 -3.94
N GLY A 172 22.40 -8.86 -4.99
CA GLY A 172 23.84 -8.73 -5.21
C GLY A 172 24.55 -7.87 -4.16
N TYR A 173 23.86 -6.85 -3.64
CA TYR A 173 24.41 -5.88 -2.68
C TYR A 173 23.84 -6.02 -1.26
N GLY A 174 23.06 -7.08 -0.98
CA GLY A 174 22.63 -7.44 0.37
C GLY A 174 21.49 -6.59 0.95
N HIS A 175 20.60 -6.03 0.11
CA HIS A 175 19.46 -5.21 0.53
C HIS A 175 18.20 -6.04 0.75
N THR A 176 17.24 -5.45 1.50
CA THR A 176 15.89 -5.97 1.68
C THR A 176 14.94 -5.32 0.67
N ILE A 177 13.93 -6.04 0.20
CA ILE A 177 13.01 -5.61 -0.85
C ILE A 177 11.62 -5.38 -0.28
N ILE A 178 10.93 -4.32 -0.74
CA ILE A 178 9.50 -4.14 -0.54
C ILE A 178 8.78 -4.65 -1.79
N SER A 179 8.15 -5.83 -1.68
CA SER A 179 7.29 -6.41 -2.70
C SER A 179 5.93 -5.74 -2.67
N SER A 180 5.57 -4.98 -3.69
CA SER A 180 4.33 -4.22 -3.75
C SER A 180 3.31 -4.82 -4.71
N SER A 181 2.06 -4.86 -4.30
CA SER A 181 0.94 -5.33 -5.10
C SER A 181 -0.29 -4.44 -4.92
N PRO A 182 -1.05 -4.15 -5.98
CA PRO A 182 -2.24 -3.31 -5.87
C PRO A 182 -3.40 -4.08 -5.22
N ILE A 183 -3.54 -4.01 -3.89
CA ILE A 183 -4.69 -4.48 -3.10
C ILE A 183 -5.21 -5.88 -3.54
N ASP A 184 -4.29 -6.81 -3.83
CA ASP A 184 -4.61 -8.15 -4.32
C ASP A 184 -3.68 -9.21 -3.72
N VAL A 185 -4.26 -10.21 -3.03
CA VAL A 185 -3.54 -11.31 -2.39
C VAL A 185 -2.79 -12.19 -3.39
N ASN A 186 -3.40 -12.45 -4.56
CA ASN A 186 -2.80 -13.32 -5.57
C ASN A 186 -1.61 -12.63 -6.25
N LEU A 187 -1.72 -11.33 -6.51
CA LEU A 187 -0.61 -10.55 -7.07
C LEU A 187 0.53 -10.43 -6.05
N ALA A 188 0.24 -10.22 -4.76
CA ALA A 188 1.26 -10.23 -3.72
C ALA A 188 2.03 -11.56 -3.71
N LYS A 189 1.31 -12.68 -3.72
CA LYS A 189 1.91 -14.02 -3.85
C LYS A 189 2.72 -14.17 -5.13
N GLN A 190 2.20 -13.69 -6.26
CA GLN A 190 2.87 -13.78 -7.55
C GLN A 190 4.19 -13.01 -7.56
N VAL A 191 4.24 -11.78 -7.05
CA VAL A 191 5.48 -10.99 -6.99
C VAL A 191 6.51 -11.67 -6.10
N ASN A 192 6.10 -12.24 -4.95
CA ASN A 192 6.99 -13.00 -4.07
C ASN A 192 7.55 -14.26 -4.77
N ILE A 193 6.73 -14.99 -5.52
CA ILE A 193 7.17 -16.12 -6.35
C ILE A 193 8.15 -15.67 -7.44
N LEU A 194 7.90 -14.55 -8.10
CA LEU A 194 8.81 -14.02 -9.12
C LEU A 194 10.17 -13.62 -8.53
N LEU A 195 10.20 -13.04 -7.35
CA LEU A 195 11.43 -12.70 -6.62
C LEU A 195 12.18 -13.98 -6.19
N GLU A 196 11.47 -14.98 -5.65
CA GLU A 196 12.05 -16.28 -5.29
C GLU A 196 12.63 -17.00 -6.50
N ASN A 197 11.92 -17.04 -7.63
CA ASN A 197 12.41 -17.63 -8.88
C ASN A 197 13.64 -16.91 -9.43
N LEU A 198 13.84 -15.63 -9.11
CA LEU A 198 15.05 -14.89 -9.43
C LEU A 198 16.23 -15.27 -8.50
N GLY A 199 15.96 -15.92 -7.36
CA GLY A 199 16.95 -16.29 -6.35
C GLY A 199 16.94 -15.38 -5.11
N VAL A 200 16.04 -14.43 -5.00
CA VAL A 200 15.88 -13.58 -3.80
C VAL A 200 15.30 -14.44 -2.68
N SER A 201 15.96 -14.46 -1.52
CA SER A 201 15.42 -15.11 -0.32
C SER A 201 14.20 -14.35 0.17
N LEU A 202 13.09 -15.05 0.43
CA LEU A 202 11.90 -14.45 1.03
C LEU A 202 12.12 -13.91 2.46
N ASP A 203 13.26 -14.25 3.10
CA ASP A 203 13.68 -13.65 4.37
C ASP A 203 14.27 -12.24 4.20
N LYS A 204 14.31 -11.75 2.97
CA LYS A 204 14.68 -10.37 2.57
C LYS A 204 13.54 -9.65 1.84
N VAL A 205 12.30 -10.10 2.03
CA VAL A 205 11.13 -9.51 1.37
C VAL A 205 10.10 -9.08 2.40
N ILE A 206 9.71 -7.81 2.35
CA ILE A 206 8.61 -7.21 3.11
C ILE A 206 7.48 -6.92 2.13
N VAL A 207 6.23 -7.20 2.49
CA VAL A 207 5.08 -7.03 1.60
C VAL A 207 4.44 -5.66 1.82
N ASP A 208 4.28 -4.90 0.75
CA ASP A 208 3.42 -3.71 0.69
C ASP A 208 2.10 -4.08 0.00
N PRO A 209 0.98 -4.15 0.74
CA PRO A 209 -0.33 -4.47 0.16
C PRO A 209 -0.98 -3.30 -0.58
N THR A 210 -0.28 -2.20 -0.78
CA THR A 210 -0.77 -0.89 -1.17
C THR A 210 -1.68 -0.27 -0.09
N THR A 211 -1.35 0.93 0.35
CA THR A 211 -2.05 1.59 1.45
C THR A 211 -3.17 2.49 0.93
N GLY A 212 -4.39 2.31 1.46
CA GLY A 212 -5.52 3.21 1.23
C GLY A 212 -5.64 4.28 2.30
N GLY A 213 -6.14 5.47 1.94
CA GLY A 213 -6.41 6.55 2.90
C GLY A 213 -7.70 6.34 3.67
N LEU A 214 -7.86 7.08 4.77
CA LEU A 214 -9.12 7.21 5.49
C LEU A 214 -10.20 7.81 4.58
N GLY A 215 -11.43 7.33 4.71
CA GLY A 215 -12.57 7.77 3.94
C GLY A 215 -12.74 7.09 2.58
N TYR A 216 -11.65 6.63 1.95
CA TYR A 216 -11.72 5.80 0.73
C TYR A 216 -10.45 4.96 0.59
N GLY A 217 -10.62 3.66 0.59
CA GLY A 217 -9.54 2.70 0.33
C GLY A 217 -9.00 1.97 1.55
N LEU A 218 -9.11 2.54 2.75
CA LEU A 218 -8.67 1.90 3.99
C LEU A 218 -9.31 0.52 4.16
N GLU A 219 -10.61 0.41 3.93
CA GLU A 219 -11.38 -0.85 4.06
C GLU A 219 -10.91 -1.93 3.10
N TYR A 220 -10.48 -1.56 1.90
CA TYR A 220 -9.95 -2.51 0.92
C TYR A 220 -8.58 -3.03 1.35
N THR A 221 -7.67 -2.12 1.73
CA THR A 221 -6.33 -2.49 2.23
C THR A 221 -6.44 -3.32 3.50
N TYR A 222 -7.26 -2.90 4.47
CA TYR A 222 -7.53 -3.67 5.69
C TYR A 222 -7.97 -5.10 5.36
N SER A 223 -8.95 -5.24 4.48
CA SER A 223 -9.47 -6.54 4.05
C SER A 223 -8.42 -7.41 3.34
N VAL A 224 -7.53 -6.81 2.53
CA VAL A 224 -6.43 -7.55 1.88
C VAL A 224 -5.39 -7.97 2.91
N MET A 225 -5.02 -7.10 3.83
CA MET A 225 -4.05 -7.41 4.89
C MET A 225 -4.53 -8.56 5.78
N GLU A 226 -5.81 -8.56 6.18
CA GLU A 226 -6.38 -9.69 6.92
C GLU A 226 -6.35 -10.99 6.13
N ARG A 227 -6.66 -10.94 4.83
CA ARG A 227 -6.58 -12.13 3.97
C ARG A 227 -5.16 -12.61 3.75
N LEU A 228 -4.17 -11.71 3.64
CA LEU A 228 -2.75 -12.06 3.60
C LEU A 228 -2.33 -12.74 4.91
N THR A 229 -2.72 -12.17 6.05
CA THR A 229 -2.44 -12.75 7.37
C THR A 229 -3.11 -14.12 7.52
N GLN A 230 -4.37 -14.26 7.09
CA GLN A 230 -5.09 -15.54 7.13
C GLN A 230 -4.42 -16.59 6.24
N ALA A 231 -4.00 -16.23 5.03
CA ALA A 231 -3.29 -17.14 4.14
C ALA A 231 -1.94 -17.57 4.75
N ALA A 232 -1.19 -16.63 5.32
CA ALA A 232 0.09 -16.90 5.96
C ALA A 232 -0.05 -17.79 7.21
N MET A 233 -0.98 -17.45 8.10
CA MET A 233 -1.10 -18.05 9.43
C MET A 233 -1.96 -19.31 9.42
N THR A 234 -3.19 -19.22 8.90
CA THR A 234 -4.18 -20.30 8.98
C THR A 234 -3.97 -21.35 7.90
N GLN A 235 -3.63 -20.93 6.66
CA GLN A 235 -3.39 -21.84 5.55
C GLN A 235 -1.92 -22.28 5.46
N GLY A 236 -1.01 -21.63 6.17
CA GLY A 236 0.42 -21.93 6.15
C GLY A 236 1.10 -21.62 4.81
N ASP A 237 0.59 -20.63 4.04
CA ASP A 237 1.16 -20.27 2.75
C ASP A 237 2.52 -19.59 2.92
N ASP A 238 3.61 -20.32 2.67
CA ASP A 238 4.99 -19.90 2.86
C ASP A 238 5.42 -18.72 1.98
N LYS A 239 4.67 -18.43 0.90
CA LYS A 239 4.92 -17.29 0.01
C LYS A 239 4.33 -15.99 0.53
N LEU A 240 3.48 -16.06 1.57
CA LEU A 240 2.82 -14.90 2.17
C LEU A 240 3.20 -14.70 3.65
N GLN A 241 4.07 -15.51 4.21
CA GLN A 241 4.56 -15.42 5.58
C GLN A 241 5.60 -14.28 5.78
N ASN A 242 5.38 -13.15 5.14
CA ASN A 242 6.26 -12.00 5.20
C ASN A 242 5.63 -10.87 6.03
N PRO A 243 6.42 -10.09 6.80
CA PRO A 243 5.93 -8.91 7.47
C PRO A 243 5.42 -7.89 6.45
N MET A 244 4.42 -7.07 6.86
CA MET A 244 3.82 -6.06 6.00
C MET A 244 4.27 -4.65 6.37
N ILE A 245 4.36 -3.78 5.36
CA ILE A 245 4.66 -2.35 5.49
C ILE A 245 3.54 -1.52 4.87
N ASN A 246 3.13 -0.42 5.52
CA ASN A 246 2.12 0.49 5.01
C ASN A 246 2.63 1.93 4.94
N ASN A 247 2.52 2.55 3.75
CA ASN A 247 2.87 3.95 3.53
C ASN A 247 1.69 4.87 3.87
N LEU A 248 1.34 4.94 5.16
CA LEU A 248 0.16 5.64 5.66
C LEU A 248 0.27 7.15 5.59
N GLY A 249 1.44 7.71 5.96
CA GLY A 249 1.64 9.15 5.98
C GLY A 249 1.33 9.78 4.62
N ASN A 250 1.84 9.19 3.54
CA ASN A 250 1.57 9.68 2.19
C ASN A 250 0.08 9.64 1.82
N GLU A 251 -0.68 8.66 2.31
CA GLU A 251 -2.10 8.52 1.96
C GLU A 251 -3.01 9.42 2.80
N VAL A 252 -2.76 9.55 4.10
CA VAL A 252 -3.59 10.39 4.98
C VAL A 252 -3.41 11.87 4.67
N TRP A 253 -2.17 12.35 4.59
CA TRP A 253 -1.89 13.78 4.45
C TRP A 253 -2.22 14.35 3.07
N LYS A 254 -2.50 13.52 2.06
CA LYS A 254 -3.07 13.95 0.77
C LYS A 254 -4.60 13.95 0.73
N CYS A 255 -5.27 13.35 1.71
CA CYS A 255 -6.74 13.36 1.81
C CYS A 255 -7.27 14.79 1.88
N LYS A 256 -8.45 14.99 1.28
CA LYS A 256 -9.11 16.30 1.28
C LYS A 256 -9.36 16.81 2.69
N GLU A 257 -9.83 15.94 3.57
CA GLU A 257 -10.15 16.25 4.96
C GLU A 257 -8.92 16.68 5.78
N ALA A 258 -7.73 16.16 5.46
CA ALA A 258 -6.48 16.55 6.11
C ALA A 258 -5.95 17.93 5.64
N LYS A 259 -6.37 18.37 4.44
CA LYS A 259 -5.92 19.63 3.81
C LYS A 259 -6.89 20.80 4.00
N LEU A 260 -8.19 20.54 4.20
CA LEU A 260 -9.21 21.57 4.34
C LEU A 260 -8.93 22.49 5.52
N THR A 261 -8.99 23.78 5.26
CA THR A 261 -8.88 24.82 6.27
C THR A 261 -10.14 24.90 7.14
N VAL A 262 -10.07 25.65 8.23
CA VAL A 262 -11.23 25.93 9.08
C VAL A 262 -12.32 26.70 8.36
N GLN A 263 -11.95 27.58 7.42
CA GLN A 263 -12.90 28.37 6.63
C GLN A 263 -13.65 27.51 5.62
N GLU A 264 -13.01 26.48 5.09
CA GLU A 264 -13.62 25.58 4.10
C GLU A 264 -14.51 24.50 4.73
N ALA A 265 -14.15 24.03 5.94
CA ALA A 265 -14.88 22.98 6.64
C ALA A 265 -14.82 23.16 8.17
N PRO A 266 -15.48 24.20 8.71
CA PRO A 266 -15.48 24.46 10.16
C PRO A 266 -16.10 23.32 10.97
N GLU A 267 -17.04 22.59 10.38
CA GLU A 267 -17.70 21.42 10.99
C GLU A 267 -16.74 20.26 11.29
N LEU A 268 -15.59 20.22 10.63
CA LEU A 268 -14.59 19.19 10.85
C LEU A 268 -13.60 19.54 11.98
N GLY A 269 -13.75 20.69 12.61
CA GLY A 269 -12.91 21.09 13.74
C GLY A 269 -11.53 21.62 13.34
N ASP A 270 -10.62 21.65 14.31
CA ASP A 270 -9.25 22.14 14.15
C ASP A 270 -8.48 21.29 13.10
N PRO A 271 -7.94 21.89 12.03
CA PRO A 271 -7.28 21.16 10.93
C PRO A 271 -6.06 20.35 11.35
N GLU A 272 -5.23 20.90 12.26
CA GLU A 272 -4.02 20.21 12.72
C GLU A 272 -4.38 19.00 13.58
N ARG A 273 -5.22 19.16 14.59
CA ARG A 273 -5.68 18.04 15.43
C ARG A 273 -6.40 16.98 14.63
N ARG A 274 -7.24 17.37 13.69
CA ARG A 274 -7.96 16.46 12.78
C ARG A 274 -7.00 15.60 11.99
N ALA A 275 -6.02 16.20 11.32
CA ALA A 275 -5.09 15.47 10.48
C ALA A 275 -4.17 14.53 11.30
N ILE A 276 -3.71 14.98 12.48
CA ILE A 276 -2.97 14.13 13.43
C ILE A 276 -3.80 12.92 13.85
N LEU A 277 -5.07 13.13 14.22
CA LEU A 277 -5.95 12.03 14.63
C LEU A 277 -6.30 11.10 13.47
N MET A 278 -6.48 11.62 12.25
CA MET A 278 -6.69 10.80 11.05
C MET A 278 -5.51 9.85 10.83
N GLU A 279 -4.28 10.36 10.92
CA GLU A 279 -3.09 9.52 10.76
C GLU A 279 -2.98 8.49 11.89
N ALA A 280 -3.23 8.86 13.14
CA ALA A 280 -3.17 7.94 14.28
C ALA A 280 -4.24 6.83 14.20
N VAL A 281 -5.48 7.17 13.82
CA VAL A 281 -6.57 6.18 13.67
C VAL A 281 -6.30 5.22 12.52
N GLY A 282 -5.82 5.74 11.38
CA GLY A 282 -5.41 4.90 10.24
C GLY A 282 -4.28 3.94 10.61
N ALA A 283 -3.29 4.43 11.37
CA ALA A 283 -2.18 3.62 11.85
C ALA A 283 -2.65 2.47 12.75
N VAL A 284 -3.52 2.75 13.72
CA VAL A 284 -4.10 1.72 14.60
C VAL A 284 -4.87 0.68 13.79
N SER A 285 -5.65 1.11 12.80
CA SER A 285 -6.38 0.18 11.93
C SER A 285 -5.44 -0.78 11.20
N TYR A 286 -4.34 -0.27 10.64
CA TYR A 286 -3.35 -1.12 9.95
C TYR A 286 -2.53 -2.00 10.90
N LEU A 287 -2.23 -1.54 12.10
CA LEU A 287 -1.63 -2.40 13.14
C LEU A 287 -2.52 -3.59 13.47
N MET A 288 -3.81 -3.36 13.64
CA MET A 288 -4.79 -4.42 13.94
C MET A 288 -4.97 -5.41 12.79
N SER A 289 -4.68 -5.02 11.56
CA SER A 289 -4.71 -5.91 10.38
C SER A 289 -3.36 -6.55 10.04
N GLY A 290 -2.29 -6.29 10.82
CA GLY A 290 -1.01 -7.00 10.72
C GLY A 290 0.17 -6.22 10.17
N SER A 291 0.11 -4.88 10.12
CA SER A 291 1.27 -4.06 9.77
C SER A 291 2.41 -4.27 10.75
N SER A 292 3.59 -4.62 10.23
CA SER A 292 4.83 -4.73 11.01
C SER A 292 5.68 -3.46 10.95
N ILE A 293 5.49 -2.66 9.88
CA ILE A 293 6.15 -1.36 9.70
C ILE A 293 5.10 -0.35 9.23
N LEU A 294 4.98 0.75 9.96
CA LEU A 294 4.15 1.89 9.56
C LEU A 294 5.02 3.05 9.13
N ILE A 295 4.77 3.60 7.96
CA ILE A 295 5.36 4.85 7.50
C ILE A 295 4.42 5.98 7.90
N MET A 296 4.88 6.84 8.79
CA MET A 296 4.10 7.94 9.34
C MET A 296 4.86 9.26 9.22
N ARG A 297 4.12 10.35 9.22
CA ARG A 297 4.67 11.68 8.95
C ARG A 297 4.76 12.56 10.20
N HIS A 298 3.66 12.73 10.93
CA HIS A 298 3.56 13.72 11.99
C HIS A 298 4.05 13.19 13.35
N PRO A 299 4.95 13.91 14.08
CA PRO A 299 5.49 13.45 15.37
C PRO A 299 4.43 13.15 16.43
N GLU A 300 3.38 13.98 16.52
CA GLU A 300 2.31 13.76 17.49
C GLU A 300 1.45 12.53 17.16
N SER A 301 1.19 12.27 15.87
CA SER A 301 0.53 11.00 15.46
C SER A 301 1.37 9.80 15.87
N ILE A 302 2.68 9.88 15.66
CA ILE A 302 3.64 8.83 16.02
C ILE A 302 3.66 8.59 17.53
N LYS A 303 3.64 9.65 18.33
CA LYS A 303 3.57 9.57 19.79
C LYS A 303 2.32 8.81 20.26
N LEU A 304 1.14 9.12 19.69
CA LEU A 304 -0.11 8.44 20.00
C LEU A 304 -0.05 6.95 19.61
N VAL A 305 0.49 6.63 18.43
CA VAL A 305 0.57 5.26 17.94
C VAL A 305 1.62 4.44 18.68
N LYS A 306 2.75 5.02 19.06
CA LYS A 306 3.73 4.36 19.97
C LYS A 306 3.06 3.97 21.29
N ALA A 307 2.29 4.88 21.89
CA ALA A 307 1.56 4.61 23.12
C ALA A 307 0.54 3.48 22.94
N PHE A 308 -0.17 3.43 21.81
CA PHE A 308 -1.07 2.32 21.49
C PHE A 308 -0.31 0.99 21.34
N ILE A 309 0.81 0.97 20.62
CA ILE A 309 1.65 -0.23 20.45
C ILE A 309 2.10 -0.74 21.82
N ASP A 310 2.60 0.15 22.69
CA ASP A 310 3.07 -0.23 24.02
C ASP A 310 1.95 -0.79 24.88
N LEU A 311 0.78 -0.16 24.86
CA LEU A 311 -0.41 -0.62 25.58
C LEU A 311 -0.88 -1.99 25.08
N ALA A 312 -1.00 -2.16 23.76
CA ALA A 312 -1.49 -3.40 23.17
C ALA A 312 -0.49 -4.56 23.31
N TYR A 313 0.82 -4.25 23.29
CA TYR A 313 1.89 -5.23 23.38
C TYR A 313 2.20 -5.68 24.81
N ALA A 314 2.33 -4.73 25.74
CA ALA A 314 2.80 -4.99 27.11
C ALA A 314 1.70 -4.82 28.16
N GLY A 315 0.51 -4.37 27.78
CA GLY A 315 -0.52 -3.95 28.72
C GLY A 315 -0.16 -2.63 29.41
N GLY A 316 -0.90 -2.25 30.42
CA GLY A 316 -0.67 -1.02 31.19
C GLY A 316 -1.84 -0.04 31.08
N SER A 317 -1.54 1.26 31.12
CA SER A 317 -2.54 2.33 31.13
C SER A 317 -2.24 3.37 30.05
N ALA A 318 -3.30 3.86 29.42
CA ALA A 318 -3.23 5.01 28.50
C ALA A 318 -3.44 6.36 29.23
N MET A 319 -3.59 6.35 30.54
CA MET A 319 -3.91 7.55 31.34
C MET A 319 -2.77 8.58 31.38
N ASP A 320 -1.55 8.14 31.12
CA ASP A 320 -0.36 8.99 31.13
C ASP A 320 -0.06 9.64 29.78
N ILE A 321 -0.92 9.41 28.77
CA ILE A 321 -0.77 10.00 27.45
C ILE A 321 -1.24 11.46 27.52
N GLY A 322 -0.27 12.39 27.34
CA GLY A 322 -0.58 13.82 27.27
C GLY A 322 -1.43 14.19 26.06
N PRO A 323 -2.10 15.34 26.08
CA PRO A 323 -2.87 15.83 24.95
C PRO A 323 -1.98 16.04 23.71
N VAL A 324 -2.62 16.11 22.53
CA VAL A 324 -1.94 16.48 21.28
C VAL A 324 -1.36 17.88 21.40
N THR A 325 -0.04 17.99 21.19
CA THR A 325 0.66 19.27 21.17
C THR A 325 0.56 19.86 19.77
N LYS A 326 0.06 21.07 19.66
CA LYS A 326 -0.06 21.81 18.40
C LYS A 326 1.18 22.60 18.08
N GLN A 327 1.45 22.77 16.79
CA GLN A 327 2.49 23.62 16.24
C GLN A 327 1.91 24.93 15.65
N LEU A 328 0.62 24.89 15.27
CA LEU A 328 -0.12 26.02 14.72
C LEU A 328 -1.01 26.66 15.79
N ASP A 329 -1.50 27.86 15.52
CA ASP A 329 -2.40 28.59 16.42
C ASP A 329 -3.67 27.82 16.73
N ASP A 330 -4.22 28.02 17.92
CA ASP A 330 -5.50 27.45 18.29
C ASP A 330 -6.64 28.09 17.49
N VAL A 331 -7.60 27.24 17.11
CA VAL A 331 -8.78 27.64 16.36
C VAL A 331 -10.01 27.51 17.26
N GLU A 332 -10.71 28.60 17.47
CA GLU A 332 -12.00 28.61 18.15
C GLU A 332 -13.14 28.40 17.13
N ILE A 333 -13.95 27.38 17.37
CA ILE A 333 -15.11 27.05 16.52
C ILE A 333 -16.35 26.96 17.41
N ASP A 334 -17.34 27.77 17.12
CA ASP A 334 -18.63 27.70 17.80
C ASP A 334 -19.53 26.62 17.18
N PHE A 335 -19.32 25.37 17.63
CA PHE A 335 -20.14 24.24 17.21
C PHE A 335 -21.61 24.39 17.65
N ALA A 336 -21.88 25.13 18.73
CA ALA A 336 -23.24 25.34 19.18
C ALA A 336 -24.02 26.19 18.19
N ALA A 337 -23.40 27.27 17.66
CA ALA A 337 -24.01 28.11 16.62
C ALA A 337 -24.22 27.36 15.29
N MET A 338 -23.42 26.35 15.00
CA MET A 338 -23.53 25.51 13.80
C MET A 338 -24.50 24.35 13.95
N SER A 339 -24.85 23.97 15.16
CA SER A 339 -25.73 22.86 15.43
C SER A 339 -27.21 23.29 15.22
N PRO A 340 -28.07 22.43 14.65
CA PRO A 340 -29.51 22.71 14.62
C PRO A 340 -30.06 22.76 16.06
N GLU A 341 -31.02 23.62 16.29
CA GLU A 341 -31.72 23.67 17.58
C GLU A 341 -32.29 22.29 17.94
N PRO A 342 -32.08 21.79 19.15
CA PRO A 342 -32.57 20.48 19.55
C PRO A 342 -34.11 20.51 19.59
N ASP A 343 -34.76 19.58 18.91
CA ASP A 343 -36.21 19.36 19.01
C ASP A 343 -36.51 18.64 20.34
N LEU A 344 -36.94 19.41 21.32
CA LEU A 344 -37.30 18.91 22.65
C LEU A 344 -38.79 18.48 22.74
N THR A 345 -39.48 18.38 21.62
CA THR A 345 -40.90 18.01 21.58
C THR A 345 -41.02 16.51 21.95
N ILE A 346 -41.64 16.24 23.10
CA ILE A 346 -41.97 14.88 23.51
C ILE A 346 -43.26 14.48 22.77
N VAL A 347 -43.15 13.60 21.79
CA VAL A 347 -44.33 13.02 21.12
C VAL A 347 -44.74 11.77 21.93
N GLU A 348 -45.90 11.86 22.58
CA GLU A 348 -46.56 10.68 23.18
C GLU A 348 -47.00 9.74 22.05
N GLU A 349 -46.40 8.59 21.89
CA GLU A 349 -46.90 7.57 20.99
C GLU A 349 -48.23 6.99 21.50
N GLU A 350 -49.31 7.24 20.78
CA GLU A 350 -50.55 6.47 20.96
C GLU A 350 -50.23 4.98 20.73
N LYS A 351 -50.47 4.17 21.76
CA LYS A 351 -50.29 2.69 21.72
C LYS A 351 -51.21 2.12 20.61
N LYS A 352 -50.67 1.93 19.42
CA LYS A 352 -51.33 1.14 18.37
C LYS A 352 -51.38 -0.32 18.84
N ALA A 353 -52.60 -0.87 18.85
CA ALA A 353 -52.82 -2.28 19.16
C ALA A 353 -51.98 -3.20 18.27
N PRO A 354 -51.43 -4.32 18.78
CA PRO A 354 -50.57 -5.20 18.02
C PRO A 354 -51.30 -5.78 16.78
N PRO A 355 -50.66 -5.82 15.62
CA PRO A 355 -51.25 -6.42 14.42
C PRO A 355 -51.53 -7.91 14.62
N LYS A 356 -52.74 -8.35 14.30
CA LYS A 356 -53.13 -9.78 14.29
C LYS A 356 -52.20 -10.51 13.36
N LYS A 357 -51.53 -11.56 13.86
CA LYS A 357 -50.70 -12.50 13.05
C LYS A 357 -51.55 -13.12 11.96
N ALA A 358 -51.21 -12.83 10.71
CA ALA A 358 -51.69 -13.61 9.55
C ALA A 358 -51.02 -14.99 9.54
N ALA A 359 -51.80 -16.01 9.22
CA ALA A 359 -51.31 -17.39 9.13
C ALA A 359 -50.31 -17.55 7.98
N PRO A 360 -49.33 -18.49 8.09
CA PRO A 360 -48.31 -18.64 7.09
C PRO A 360 -48.82 -19.34 5.83
N GLU A 361 -48.74 -18.69 4.69
CA GLU A 361 -48.88 -19.30 3.37
C GLU A 361 -47.69 -20.23 3.09
N LYS A 362 -48.03 -21.47 2.73
CA LYS A 362 -47.06 -22.48 2.23
C LYS A 362 -46.49 -22.04 0.89
N LYS A 363 -45.20 -21.71 0.84
CA LYS A 363 -44.46 -21.60 -0.41
C LYS A 363 -44.01 -23.00 -0.87
N GLU A 364 -44.44 -23.38 -2.08
CA GLU A 364 -43.95 -24.53 -2.82
C GLU A 364 -42.44 -24.38 -3.14
N ALA A 365 -41.72 -25.52 -3.06
CA ALA A 365 -40.32 -25.60 -3.39
C ALA A 365 -40.10 -25.57 -4.91
N PRO A 366 -39.05 -24.89 -5.43
CA PRO A 366 -38.71 -24.95 -6.84
C PRO A 366 -37.98 -26.26 -7.20
N LYS A 367 -38.41 -26.89 -8.32
CA LYS A 367 -37.77 -28.06 -8.94
C LYS A 367 -36.35 -27.76 -9.41
N PRO A 368 -35.43 -28.73 -9.39
CA PRO A 368 -34.06 -28.56 -9.86
C PRO A 368 -34.00 -28.52 -11.40
N ALA A 369 -33.24 -27.56 -11.92
CA ALA A 369 -32.92 -27.44 -13.33
C ALA A 369 -31.84 -28.45 -13.74
N ALA A 370 -31.99 -28.98 -14.94
CA ALA A 370 -31.18 -30.04 -15.53
C ALA A 370 -29.76 -29.60 -15.88
N ALA A 371 -28.84 -30.53 -15.75
CA ALA A 371 -27.43 -30.41 -16.10
C ALA A 371 -27.20 -30.22 -17.61
N ALA A 372 -26.29 -29.32 -17.98
CA ALA A 372 -25.75 -29.21 -19.34
C ALA A 372 -24.51 -30.11 -19.52
N PRO A 373 -24.24 -30.62 -20.74
CA PRO A 373 -23.28 -31.70 -20.96
C PRO A 373 -21.83 -31.20 -21.05
N LYS A 374 -20.94 -32.04 -20.53
CA LYS A 374 -19.48 -31.92 -20.66
C LYS A 374 -19.05 -32.15 -22.11
N THR A 375 -18.25 -31.26 -22.64
CA THR A 375 -17.45 -31.49 -23.86
C THR A 375 -16.02 -31.81 -23.46
N GLU A 376 -15.57 -33.00 -23.80
CA GLU A 376 -14.18 -33.45 -23.69
C GLU A 376 -13.37 -32.83 -24.81
N ALA A 377 -12.20 -32.25 -24.48
CA ALA A 377 -11.18 -31.86 -25.45
C ALA A 377 -9.96 -32.80 -25.32
N LYS A 378 -9.65 -33.42 -26.46
CA LYS A 378 -8.55 -34.37 -26.68
C LYS A 378 -7.21 -33.62 -26.84
N PRO A 379 -6.07 -34.13 -26.36
CA PRO A 379 -4.79 -33.45 -26.45
C PRO A 379 -4.16 -33.63 -27.82
N ALA A 380 -3.50 -32.56 -28.31
CA ALA A 380 -2.69 -32.55 -29.53
C ALA A 380 -1.22 -32.82 -29.19
N ALA A 381 -0.58 -33.58 -30.10
CA ALA A 381 0.75 -34.15 -29.96
C ALA A 381 1.89 -33.14 -30.22
N GLU A 382 3.01 -33.36 -29.52
CA GLU A 382 4.31 -32.75 -29.77
C GLU A 382 4.95 -33.19 -31.09
N PRO A 383 5.77 -32.36 -31.77
CA PRO A 383 6.70 -32.82 -32.79
C PRO A 383 8.13 -33.00 -32.26
N LYS A 384 8.70 -34.14 -32.53
CA LYS A 384 10.10 -34.50 -32.28
C LYS A 384 11.04 -33.82 -33.28
N PRO A 385 12.32 -33.56 -32.91
CA PRO A 385 13.34 -33.01 -33.80
C PRO A 385 14.04 -34.10 -34.63
N ALA A 386 14.42 -33.76 -35.87
CA ALA A 386 15.22 -34.59 -36.77
C ALA A 386 16.73 -34.24 -36.68
N PRO A 387 17.62 -35.17 -37.01
CA PRO A 387 19.03 -35.11 -36.65
C PRO A 387 19.93 -34.40 -37.68
N ALA A 388 21.04 -33.89 -37.17
CA ALA A 388 22.14 -33.26 -37.92
C ALA A 388 22.95 -34.28 -38.72
N THR A 389 23.37 -33.87 -39.91
CA THR A 389 24.35 -34.59 -40.74
C THR A 389 25.64 -33.80 -40.84
N GLU A 390 26.74 -34.38 -40.41
CA GLU A 390 28.09 -33.91 -40.61
C GLU A 390 28.54 -34.15 -42.07
N VAL A 391 29.26 -33.20 -42.63
CA VAL A 391 30.05 -33.40 -43.86
C VAL A 391 31.47 -32.81 -43.68
N LYS A 392 32.46 -33.67 -43.88
CA LYS A 392 33.88 -33.44 -43.75
C LYS A 392 34.45 -32.87 -45.09
N PRO A 393 35.52 -32.06 -45.11
CA PRO A 393 36.04 -31.45 -46.32
C PRO A 393 37.21 -32.24 -46.93
N GLU A 394 37.38 -32.12 -48.23
CA GLU A 394 38.60 -32.53 -48.97
C GLU A 394 39.12 -31.39 -49.88
N PRO A 395 40.39 -31.46 -50.30
CA PRO A 395 41.24 -30.25 -50.33
C PRO A 395 41.47 -29.62 -51.72
N ALA A 396 42.02 -28.41 -51.65
CA ALA A 396 42.17 -27.41 -52.71
C ALA A 396 43.26 -27.68 -53.73
N ALA A 397 43.04 -27.21 -54.95
CA ALA A 397 44.09 -27.01 -55.97
C ALA A 397 44.29 -25.50 -56.20
N ALA A 398 45.54 -25.13 -56.43
CA ALA A 398 46.07 -23.78 -56.49
C ALA A 398 45.50 -22.92 -57.65
N ALA A 399 45.28 -21.64 -57.37
CA ALA A 399 44.85 -20.65 -58.36
C ALA A 399 45.64 -19.33 -58.22
N ASP A 400 45.79 -18.66 -59.38
CA ASP A 400 46.57 -17.51 -59.76
C ASP A 400 46.34 -16.21 -58.99
N PRO A 401 47.35 -15.44 -58.56
CA PRO A 401 47.22 -14.29 -57.67
C PRO A 401 46.49 -13.06 -58.24
N ALA A 402 46.37 -12.93 -59.55
CA ALA A 402 45.71 -11.80 -60.20
C ALA A 402 44.18 -11.96 -60.26
N ALA A 403 43.66 -13.19 -60.22
CA ALA A 403 42.26 -13.51 -60.14
C ALA A 403 41.71 -13.35 -58.72
N GLU A 404 42.54 -13.65 -57.70
CA GLU A 404 42.20 -13.54 -56.29
C GLU A 404 41.98 -12.09 -55.83
N ALA A 405 42.79 -11.11 -56.34
CA ALA A 405 42.64 -9.71 -55.97
C ALA A 405 41.33 -9.10 -56.51
N LYS A 406 40.90 -9.53 -57.69
CA LYS A 406 39.64 -9.04 -58.29
C LYS A 406 38.42 -9.68 -57.65
N ALA A 407 38.49 -10.96 -57.36
CA ALA A 407 37.44 -11.69 -56.61
C ALA A 407 37.26 -11.17 -55.17
N LYS A 408 38.40 -10.80 -54.52
CA LYS A 408 38.38 -10.26 -53.15
C LYS A 408 37.76 -8.86 -53.11
N ALA A 409 38.06 -7.99 -54.10
CA ALA A 409 37.46 -6.67 -54.21
C ALA A 409 35.94 -6.73 -54.50
N GLU A 410 35.49 -7.64 -55.38
CA GLU A 410 34.06 -7.86 -55.65
C GLU A 410 33.33 -8.49 -54.44
N ALA A 411 34.00 -9.39 -53.69
CA ALA A 411 33.45 -9.98 -52.47
C ALA A 411 33.31 -8.95 -51.33
N GLU A 412 34.30 -8.05 -51.16
CA GLU A 412 34.24 -6.95 -50.19
C GLU A 412 33.17 -5.92 -50.54
N ALA A 413 33.04 -5.56 -51.85
CA ALA A 413 31.97 -4.65 -52.28
C ALA A 413 30.58 -5.26 -52.09
N LYS A 414 30.41 -6.56 -52.35
CA LYS A 414 29.15 -7.27 -52.13
C LYS A 414 28.84 -7.42 -50.64
N ALA A 415 29.83 -7.76 -49.80
CA ALA A 415 29.68 -7.86 -48.37
C ALA A 415 29.29 -6.49 -47.73
N LYS A 416 29.85 -5.39 -48.23
CA LYS A 416 29.50 -4.06 -47.76
C LYS A 416 28.09 -3.67 -48.19
N ALA A 417 27.68 -3.97 -49.42
CA ALA A 417 26.31 -3.73 -49.89
C ALA A 417 25.27 -4.56 -49.12
N ASP A 418 25.59 -5.82 -48.83
CA ASP A 418 24.72 -6.70 -48.02
C ASP A 418 24.64 -6.22 -46.57
N ALA A 419 25.75 -5.73 -45.98
CA ALA A 419 25.76 -5.15 -44.62
C ALA A 419 24.95 -3.85 -44.54
N ASP A 420 25.09 -2.95 -45.56
CA ASP A 420 24.32 -1.69 -45.62
C ASP A 420 22.81 -1.98 -45.82
N ALA A 421 22.47 -2.97 -46.67
CA ALA A 421 21.08 -3.40 -46.86
C ALA A 421 20.48 -4.00 -45.60
N LYS A 422 21.26 -4.79 -44.85
CA LYS A 422 20.83 -5.38 -43.58
C LYS A 422 20.65 -4.32 -42.47
N ALA A 423 21.58 -3.37 -42.36
CA ALA A 423 21.49 -2.26 -41.42
C ALA A 423 20.27 -1.36 -41.71
N LYS A 424 19.98 -1.12 -42.98
CA LYS A 424 18.79 -0.36 -43.38
C LYS A 424 17.51 -1.11 -43.06
N ALA A 425 17.45 -2.41 -43.32
CA ALA A 425 16.29 -3.23 -43.00
C ALA A 425 16.04 -3.34 -41.44
N GLU A 426 17.09 -3.42 -40.65
CA GLU A 426 17.00 -3.40 -39.19
C GLU A 426 16.55 -2.03 -38.67
N ALA A 427 17.03 -0.93 -39.25
CA ALA A 427 16.59 0.43 -38.93
C ALA A 427 15.11 0.65 -39.25
N ASP A 428 14.66 0.22 -40.44
CA ASP A 428 13.27 0.32 -40.89
C ASP A 428 12.35 -0.57 -40.01
N ALA A 429 12.79 -1.76 -39.65
CA ALA A 429 12.05 -2.65 -38.74
C ALA A 429 11.92 -2.06 -37.33
N LYS A 430 12.99 -1.44 -36.81
CA LYS A 430 12.99 -0.77 -35.49
C LYS A 430 12.07 0.45 -35.50
N ALA A 431 12.14 1.29 -36.55
CA ALA A 431 11.27 2.44 -36.69
C ALA A 431 9.78 2.05 -36.79
N LYS A 432 9.48 0.95 -37.50
CA LYS A 432 8.12 0.41 -37.55
C LYS A 432 7.63 -0.12 -36.21
N ALA A 433 8.48 -0.84 -35.46
CA ALA A 433 8.14 -1.34 -34.15
C ALA A 433 7.92 -0.20 -33.15
N GLU A 434 8.73 0.85 -33.19
CA GLU A 434 8.54 2.04 -32.34
C GLU A 434 7.25 2.81 -32.70
N ALA A 435 6.90 2.90 -34.00
CA ALA A 435 5.64 3.53 -34.41
C ALA A 435 4.41 2.72 -33.97
N GLU A 436 4.47 1.39 -34.09
CA GLU A 436 3.40 0.50 -33.60
C GLU A 436 3.27 0.54 -32.08
N ALA A 437 4.38 0.60 -31.35
CA ALA A 437 4.37 0.73 -29.89
C ALA A 437 3.76 2.06 -29.43
N LYS A 438 4.12 3.19 -30.08
CA LYS A 438 3.52 4.51 -29.82
C LYS A 438 2.02 4.53 -30.12
N ALA A 439 1.61 3.97 -31.26
CA ALA A 439 0.20 3.92 -31.63
C ALA A 439 -0.62 3.07 -30.62
N LYS A 440 -0.03 2.00 -30.12
CA LYS A 440 -0.66 1.15 -29.09
C LYS A 440 -0.77 1.88 -27.75
N ASP A 441 0.27 2.59 -27.33
CA ASP A 441 0.29 3.39 -26.09
C ASP A 441 -0.72 4.55 -26.16
N GLU A 442 -0.82 5.24 -27.31
CA GLU A 442 -1.84 6.28 -27.51
C GLU A 442 -3.27 5.72 -27.50
N ALA A 443 -3.49 4.55 -28.10
CA ALA A 443 -4.79 3.89 -28.08
C ALA A 443 -5.17 3.44 -26.66
N GLU A 444 -4.22 2.94 -25.88
CA GLU A 444 -4.43 2.53 -24.48
C GLU A 444 -4.72 3.75 -23.58
N LYS A 445 -3.96 4.84 -23.74
CA LYS A 445 -4.22 6.11 -23.05
C LYS A 445 -5.59 6.70 -23.39
N LYS A 446 -6.01 6.60 -24.64
CA LYS A 446 -7.36 7.03 -25.06
C LYS A 446 -8.44 6.15 -24.44
N ALA A 447 -8.26 4.83 -24.46
CA ALA A 447 -9.21 3.89 -23.84
C ALA A 447 -9.33 4.09 -22.32
N LEU A 448 -8.22 4.38 -21.64
CA LEU A 448 -8.20 4.73 -20.21
C LEU A 448 -8.94 6.04 -19.92
N LYS A 449 -8.73 7.08 -20.76
CA LYS A 449 -9.46 8.35 -20.65
C LYS A 449 -10.97 8.16 -20.87
N ASP A 450 -11.33 7.42 -21.89
CA ASP A 450 -12.74 7.15 -22.20
C ASP A 450 -13.41 6.32 -21.10
N ALA A 451 -12.69 5.36 -20.49
CA ALA A 451 -13.17 4.58 -19.37
C ALA A 451 -13.32 5.43 -18.09
N ALA A 452 -12.38 6.35 -17.84
CA ALA A 452 -12.45 7.28 -16.71
C ALA A 452 -13.63 8.25 -16.87
N ALA A 453 -13.81 8.85 -18.04
CA ALA A 453 -14.93 9.73 -18.34
C ALA A 453 -16.29 9.00 -18.21
N LYS A 454 -16.37 7.74 -18.62
CA LYS A 454 -17.58 6.94 -18.45
C LYS A 454 -17.90 6.67 -16.97
N ARG A 455 -16.89 6.33 -16.16
CA ARG A 455 -17.08 6.15 -14.70
C ARG A 455 -17.52 7.43 -14.02
N GLU A 456 -16.91 8.57 -14.39
CA GLU A 456 -17.27 9.86 -13.83
C GLU A 456 -18.72 10.25 -14.20
N ALA A 457 -19.14 9.98 -15.42
CA ALA A 457 -20.52 10.20 -15.86
C ALA A 457 -21.53 9.29 -15.12
N GLU A 458 -21.19 8.02 -14.92
CA GLU A 458 -22.00 7.08 -14.15
C GLU A 458 -22.10 7.49 -12.67
N GLU A 459 -21.00 7.95 -12.08
CA GLU A 459 -20.96 8.43 -10.70
C GLU A 459 -21.77 9.71 -10.54
N GLN A 460 -21.67 10.65 -11.49
CA GLN A 460 -22.46 11.87 -11.48
C GLN A 460 -23.96 11.57 -11.62
N ALA A 461 -24.33 10.66 -12.51
CA ALA A 461 -25.72 10.23 -12.66
C ALA A 461 -26.27 9.57 -11.37
N LEU A 462 -25.43 8.81 -10.65
CA LEU A 462 -25.79 8.22 -9.38
C LEU A 462 -25.96 9.29 -8.27
N ARG A 463 -25.08 10.29 -8.24
CA ARG A 463 -25.18 11.45 -7.33
C ARG A 463 -26.45 12.26 -7.59
N ASP A 464 -26.76 12.53 -8.85
CA ASP A 464 -27.98 13.25 -9.24
C ASP A 464 -29.24 12.45 -8.89
N LYS A 465 -29.22 11.14 -9.07
CA LYS A 465 -30.32 10.26 -8.67
C LYS A 465 -30.52 10.27 -7.15
N ARG A 466 -29.46 10.17 -6.36
CA ARG A 466 -29.53 10.27 -4.89
C ARG A 466 -30.01 11.67 -4.44
N ALA A 467 -29.54 12.74 -5.07
CA ALA A 467 -29.96 14.09 -4.79
C ALA A 467 -31.48 14.28 -5.11
N ALA A 468 -31.94 13.71 -6.22
CA ALA A 468 -33.35 13.74 -6.58
C ALA A 468 -34.23 12.91 -5.62
N GLU A 469 -33.75 11.78 -5.14
CA GLU A 469 -34.44 10.98 -4.11
C GLU A 469 -34.47 11.72 -2.77
N MET A 470 -33.37 12.33 -2.35
CA MET A 470 -33.33 13.16 -1.15
C MET A 470 -34.22 14.41 -1.24
N ALA A 471 -34.30 15.04 -2.43
CA ALA A 471 -35.21 16.15 -2.68
C ALA A 471 -36.69 15.73 -2.59
N LYS A 472 -37.02 14.53 -3.06
CA LYS A 472 -38.40 13.97 -2.91
C LYS A 472 -38.72 13.69 -1.44
N HIS A 473 -37.75 13.22 -0.65
CA HIS A 473 -37.95 13.06 0.80
C HIS A 473 -38.01 14.38 1.56
N LYS A 474 -37.35 15.46 1.08
CA LYS A 474 -37.48 16.81 1.63
C LYS A 474 -38.78 17.49 1.25
N ALA A 475 -39.39 17.14 0.14
CA ALA A 475 -40.65 17.77 -0.36
C ALA A 475 -41.92 17.18 0.29
N ALA A 476 -41.83 16.05 1.00
CA ALA A 476 -42.93 15.53 1.79
C ALA A 476 -42.67 15.90 3.27
N PRO A 477 -43.46 16.80 3.89
CA PRO A 477 -43.45 16.98 5.34
C PRO A 477 -44.16 15.77 5.96
N GLY A 478 -43.46 14.64 5.95
CA GLY A 478 -43.80 13.51 6.81
C GLY A 478 -43.41 13.84 8.24
N PRO A 479 -44.09 13.31 9.26
CA PRO A 479 -43.78 13.58 10.64
C PRO A 479 -42.29 13.25 10.89
N LYS A 480 -41.54 14.28 11.33
CA LYS A 480 -40.15 14.10 11.79
C LYS A 480 -40.16 12.97 12.83
N LYS A 481 -39.58 11.83 12.53
CA LYS A 481 -39.38 10.78 13.53
C LYS A 481 -38.35 11.32 14.53
N SER A 482 -38.80 12.01 15.56
CA SER A 482 -38.00 12.19 16.76
C SER A 482 -37.83 10.83 17.37
N VAL A 483 -36.57 10.46 17.68
CA VAL A 483 -36.32 9.29 18.53
C VAL A 483 -36.84 9.65 19.91
N PRO A 484 -37.88 8.96 20.45
CA PRO A 484 -38.43 9.34 21.75
C PRO A 484 -37.34 9.02 22.82
N MET A 485 -36.79 10.07 23.41
CA MET A 485 -36.03 9.94 24.63
C MET A 485 -37.01 9.72 25.78
N THR A 486 -37.30 8.47 26.12
CA THR A 486 -37.98 8.11 27.35
C THR A 486 -37.03 8.45 28.52
N ALA A 487 -37.45 9.38 29.38
CA ALA A 487 -36.75 9.58 30.63
C ALA A 487 -36.67 8.23 31.36
N ALA A 488 -35.47 7.75 31.63
CA ALA A 488 -35.29 6.53 32.37
C ALA A 488 -35.94 6.72 33.75
N LYS A 489 -36.77 5.77 34.16
CA LYS A 489 -37.48 5.82 35.48
C LYS A 489 -36.48 5.75 36.64
N GLU A 490 -35.27 5.32 36.39
CA GLU A 490 -34.15 5.31 37.35
C GLU A 490 -32.92 5.90 36.67
N GLN A 491 -32.31 6.90 37.29
CA GLN A 491 -31.02 7.42 36.83
C GLN A 491 -29.93 6.44 37.27
N LYS A 492 -29.45 5.64 36.33
CA LYS A 492 -28.31 4.76 36.54
C LYS A 492 -27.03 5.48 36.15
N ASP A 493 -25.97 5.30 36.91
CA ASP A 493 -24.69 5.85 36.56
C ASP A 493 -24.10 5.14 35.29
N MET A 494 -23.03 5.68 34.73
CA MET A 494 -22.42 5.14 33.50
C MET A 494 -21.92 3.71 33.73
N LEU A 495 -21.39 3.37 34.91
CA LEU A 495 -20.84 2.05 35.22
C LEU A 495 -21.97 1.02 35.34
N GLU A 496 -23.11 1.37 35.95
CA GLU A 496 -24.29 0.50 36.03
C GLU A 496 -24.85 0.21 34.62
N ARG A 497 -24.90 1.21 33.74
CA ARG A 497 -25.31 1.01 32.34
C ARG A 497 -24.39 0.11 31.55
N ILE A 498 -23.08 0.26 31.73
CA ILE A 498 -22.08 -0.61 31.12
C ILE A 498 -22.22 -2.04 31.63
N ALA A 499 -22.38 -2.21 32.95
CA ALA A 499 -22.57 -3.53 33.55
C ALA A 499 -23.86 -4.23 33.09
N GLU A 500 -24.97 -3.48 32.95
CA GLU A 500 -26.21 -4.03 32.37
C GLU A 500 -26.09 -4.43 30.93
N ASN A 501 -25.42 -3.60 30.09
CA ASN A 501 -25.19 -3.91 28.69
C ASN A 501 -24.28 -5.13 28.54
N LEU A 502 -23.21 -5.25 29.34
CA LEU A 502 -22.35 -6.42 29.36
C LEU A 502 -23.12 -7.67 29.78
N ASN A 503 -23.92 -7.58 30.83
CA ASN A 503 -24.79 -8.69 31.29
C ASN A 503 -25.85 -9.08 30.26
N TRP A 504 -26.35 -8.13 29.45
CA TRP A 504 -27.28 -8.41 28.36
C TRP A 504 -26.62 -9.15 27.20
N ILE A 505 -25.38 -8.75 26.86
CA ILE A 505 -24.55 -9.42 25.83
C ILE A 505 -24.21 -10.85 26.25
N HIS A 506 -23.90 -11.07 27.55
CA HIS A 506 -23.57 -12.40 28.06
C HIS A 506 -24.78 -13.34 28.24
N ARG A 507 -26.01 -12.83 28.16
CA ARG A 507 -27.23 -13.65 28.23
C ARG A 507 -27.77 -14.11 26.89
N ARG A 508 -27.15 -13.69 25.80
CA ARG A 508 -27.41 -14.16 24.43
C ARG A 508 -26.37 -15.15 23.97
#